data_9a392d28154871fabce3ee4c973184c2
#
_entry.id   9a392d28154871fabce3ee4c973184c2
#
_cell.length_a   1.000
_cell.length_b   1.000
_cell.length_c   1.000
_cell.angle_alpha   90.00
_cell.angle_beta   90.00
_cell.angle_gamma   90.00
#
_symmetry.space_group_name_H-M   'P 1'
#
loop_
_entity.id
_entity.type
_entity.pdbx_description
1 polymer ?
#
loop_
_entity_poly.entity_id
_entity_poly.type
_entity_poly.pdbx_seq_one_letter_code
_entity_poly.pdbx_strand_id
1 'polypeptide(L)'
;MEKYLINPNQKISKINKDIYGHFSEHLGRCIYEGIFVGKDSNIPNVNGMRCDVVNALKDMGIPVLRWPGGCFADEYHWKDGIGELSNRKKMVNTHWGGVVEDNSFGTHEYFELCRQLGCDAYINGNVGSGTVEEMNEWVEYMTFDGVSPMAELRKKNGREKPWKIKYFGVGNESWGCGGNMDPEYYGCLYKRYNTYVRDYDGNNKITRIACGPNVDDYHWMREVMDKVKHKAQGISLHYYTIPGDTWEHKGSATDFDTKEYYKTITRAYRIEELINNHIAVMNSINPQQWVQLVVDEWGTWYDVEPGTNPGFLYQQNTMRDAIVAALTLNIFNKHSDRVMMANIAQTVNVLQAMILTDSEKMVLTPTYYVFKMFKEHQNNTLLGSFITSSVIESKEANRTCPKLIESASVDENGIIYSTIVNVSDKKSDKIKCQIADSKIKSVKAEILTGDIHDKNDFNSCDNVKIQEFTDFRQLKDGFTLEIPACSVVKFTIEV
;
A
#
# COMPACT_ATOMS: atom_id res chain seq x y z
N MET A 1 19.51 4.89 -27.85
CA MET A 1 19.28 3.53 -27.31
C MET A 1 19.78 3.53 -25.87
N GLU A 2 18.87 3.37 -24.95
CA GLU A 2 19.18 3.32 -23.53
C GLU A 2 19.85 1.99 -23.17
N LYS A 3 20.67 2.00 -22.13
CA LYS A 3 21.36 0.79 -21.62
C LYS A 3 20.71 0.38 -20.32
N TYR A 4 20.38 -0.89 -20.20
CA TYR A 4 19.89 -1.50 -18.98
C TYR A 4 20.85 -2.63 -18.56
N LEU A 5 21.41 -2.53 -17.37
CA LEU A 5 22.29 -3.54 -16.79
C LEU A 5 21.61 -4.18 -15.59
N ILE A 6 21.59 -5.51 -15.55
CA ILE A 6 21.22 -6.31 -14.37
C ILE A 6 22.44 -7.11 -13.96
N ASN A 7 22.81 -7.05 -12.68
CA ASN A 7 23.94 -7.78 -12.13
C ASN A 7 23.50 -8.85 -11.12
N PRO A 8 23.32 -10.12 -11.53
CA PRO A 8 22.89 -11.21 -10.63
C PRO A 8 23.88 -11.50 -9.49
N ASN A 9 25.16 -11.11 -9.65
CA ASN A 9 26.17 -11.29 -8.61
C ASN A 9 26.09 -10.23 -7.50
N GLN A 10 25.38 -9.12 -7.74
CA GLN A 10 25.18 -8.08 -6.75
C GLN A 10 23.81 -8.25 -6.09
N LYS A 11 23.74 -9.09 -5.06
CA LYS A 11 22.57 -9.26 -4.20
C LYS A 11 22.58 -8.17 -3.12
N ILE A 12 21.51 -7.35 -3.04
CA ILE A 12 21.46 -6.15 -2.19
C ILE A 12 20.70 -6.42 -0.90
N SER A 13 19.41 -6.72 -0.99
CA SER A 13 18.50 -6.89 0.15
C SER A 13 17.38 -7.84 -0.22
N LYS A 14 16.62 -8.29 0.78
CA LYS A 14 15.38 -9.04 0.54
C LYS A 14 14.22 -8.07 0.40
N ILE A 15 13.49 -8.14 -0.70
CA ILE A 15 12.25 -7.40 -0.89
C ILE A 15 11.18 -8.04 -0.01
N ASN A 16 10.80 -7.36 1.09
CA ASN A 16 9.73 -7.85 1.94
C ASN A 16 8.42 -7.84 1.15
N LYS A 17 7.68 -8.96 1.16
CA LYS A 17 6.36 -9.04 0.50
C LYS A 17 5.41 -7.91 0.92
N ASP A 18 5.52 -7.44 2.15
CA ASP A 18 4.62 -6.45 2.73
C ASP A 18 4.83 -5.01 2.18
N ILE A 19 5.86 -4.80 1.35
CA ILE A 19 5.98 -3.61 0.48
C ILE A 19 4.77 -3.49 -0.49
N TYR A 20 4.13 -4.62 -0.79
CA TYR A 20 2.94 -4.72 -1.65
C TYR A 20 1.64 -4.75 -0.83
N GLY A 21 1.66 -4.19 0.38
CA GLY A 21 0.53 -4.16 1.31
C GLY A 21 -0.58 -3.20 0.87
N HIS A 22 -1.72 -3.38 1.48
CA HIS A 22 -2.93 -2.62 1.20
C HIS A 22 -3.56 -2.07 2.47
N PHE A 23 -4.36 -1.04 2.29
CA PHE A 23 -5.08 -0.34 3.34
C PHE A 23 -6.58 -0.39 3.09
N SER A 24 -7.34 -0.73 4.11
CA SER A 24 -8.80 -0.66 4.13
C SER A 24 -9.28 0.08 5.37
N GLU A 25 -10.10 1.07 5.19
CA GLU A 25 -10.62 1.92 6.24
C GLU A 25 -12.14 1.92 6.24
N HIS A 26 -12.76 2.16 7.39
CA HIS A 26 -14.18 2.53 7.47
C HIS A 26 -14.38 3.92 6.86
N LEU A 27 -14.23 3.98 5.55
CA LEU A 27 -14.30 5.18 4.72
C LEU A 27 -15.13 4.89 3.48
N GLY A 28 -16.15 5.70 3.24
CA GLY A 28 -16.99 5.57 2.06
C GLY A 28 -17.51 4.16 1.86
N ARG A 29 -17.25 3.61 0.67
CA ARG A 29 -17.64 2.24 0.30
C ARG A 29 -16.44 1.29 0.22
N CYS A 30 -15.38 1.52 1.00
CA CYS A 30 -14.24 0.59 1.02
C CYS A 30 -14.63 -0.74 1.66
N ILE A 31 -15.17 -0.70 2.88
CA ILE A 31 -15.57 -1.90 3.61
C ILE A 31 -17.00 -2.26 3.25
N TYR A 32 -17.98 -1.45 3.64
CA TYR A 32 -19.39 -1.70 3.34
C TYR A 32 -19.68 -1.50 1.84
N GLU A 33 -20.44 -2.40 1.24
CA GLU A 33 -20.73 -2.49 -0.20
C GLU A 33 -19.50 -2.82 -1.08
N GLY A 34 -18.30 -2.47 -0.64
CA GLY A 34 -17.05 -2.78 -1.32
C GLY A 34 -16.55 -4.19 -1.01
N ILE A 35 -16.04 -4.41 0.19
CA ILE A 35 -15.52 -5.72 0.62
C ILE A 35 -16.61 -6.56 1.28
N PHE A 36 -17.42 -5.93 2.14
CA PHE A 36 -18.41 -6.59 3.00
C PHE A 36 -19.83 -6.15 2.64
N VAL A 37 -20.68 -7.14 2.37
CA VAL A 37 -22.09 -6.93 2.00
C VAL A 37 -23.06 -7.58 2.99
N GLY A 38 -22.54 -8.24 4.03
CA GLY A 38 -23.35 -9.02 4.97
C GLY A 38 -23.71 -10.40 4.43
N LYS A 39 -23.97 -11.32 5.37
CA LYS A 39 -24.23 -12.75 5.04
C LYS A 39 -25.52 -12.97 4.26
N ASP A 40 -26.51 -12.10 4.47
CA ASP A 40 -27.84 -12.21 3.88
C ASP A 40 -27.98 -11.48 2.55
N SER A 41 -26.87 -10.91 2.02
CA SER A 41 -26.86 -10.23 0.74
C SER A 41 -27.09 -11.19 -0.42
N ASN A 42 -27.81 -10.75 -1.46
CA ASN A 42 -27.96 -11.46 -2.73
C ASN A 42 -26.65 -11.46 -3.55
N ILE A 43 -25.71 -10.58 -3.25
CA ILE A 43 -24.38 -10.57 -3.89
C ILE A 43 -23.61 -11.81 -3.37
N PRO A 44 -23.03 -12.65 -4.27
CA PRO A 44 -22.28 -13.82 -3.86
C PRO A 44 -21.20 -13.50 -2.82
N ASN A 45 -21.31 -14.12 -1.64
CA ASN A 45 -20.42 -13.85 -0.52
C ASN A 45 -20.11 -15.10 0.30
N VAL A 46 -19.00 -15.06 1.02
CA VAL A 46 -18.64 -16.02 2.06
C VAL A 46 -18.50 -15.29 3.37
N ASN A 47 -19.35 -15.57 4.34
CA ASN A 47 -19.40 -14.88 5.63
C ASN A 47 -19.53 -13.36 5.50
N GLY A 48 -20.26 -12.89 4.49
CA GLY A 48 -20.48 -11.47 4.20
C GLY A 48 -19.41 -10.81 3.32
N MET A 49 -18.28 -11.46 3.04
CA MET A 49 -17.22 -10.96 2.15
C MET A 49 -17.58 -11.27 0.70
N ARG A 50 -17.55 -10.29 -0.19
CA ARG A 50 -17.82 -10.46 -1.63
C ARG A 50 -16.84 -11.44 -2.26
N CYS A 51 -17.37 -12.48 -2.92
CA CYS A 51 -16.54 -13.51 -3.55
C CYS A 51 -15.68 -12.96 -4.68
N ASP A 52 -16.21 -12.08 -5.50
CA ASP A 52 -15.51 -11.45 -6.63
C ASP A 52 -14.31 -10.62 -6.15
N VAL A 53 -14.52 -9.75 -5.16
CA VAL A 53 -13.47 -8.91 -4.56
C VAL A 53 -12.39 -9.77 -3.88
N VAL A 54 -12.78 -10.74 -3.05
CA VAL A 54 -11.83 -11.62 -2.39
C VAL A 54 -10.99 -12.41 -3.40
N ASN A 55 -11.61 -12.93 -4.46
CA ASN A 55 -10.89 -13.68 -5.50
C ASN A 55 -9.90 -12.79 -6.25
N ALA A 56 -10.28 -11.56 -6.60
CA ALA A 56 -9.39 -10.61 -7.26
C ALA A 56 -8.19 -10.24 -6.38
N LEU A 57 -8.41 -9.95 -5.10
CA LEU A 57 -7.33 -9.62 -4.16
C LEU A 57 -6.37 -10.80 -3.92
N LYS A 58 -6.90 -12.05 -3.90
CA LYS A 58 -6.05 -13.26 -3.84
C LYS A 58 -5.22 -13.45 -5.11
N ASP A 59 -5.81 -13.25 -6.28
CA ASP A 59 -5.11 -13.36 -7.57
C ASP A 59 -3.99 -12.32 -7.69
N MET A 60 -4.21 -11.13 -7.16
CA MET A 60 -3.20 -10.08 -7.06
C MET A 60 -2.08 -10.42 -6.06
N GLY A 61 -2.36 -11.27 -5.08
CA GLY A 61 -1.38 -11.71 -4.07
C GLY A 61 -1.16 -10.71 -2.95
N ILE A 62 -2.25 -10.14 -2.39
CA ILE A 62 -2.19 -9.22 -1.25
C ILE A 62 -1.48 -9.85 -0.05
N PRO A 63 -0.36 -9.28 0.44
CA PRO A 63 0.43 -9.91 1.50
C PRO A 63 0.04 -9.48 2.92
N VAL A 64 -0.44 -8.25 3.08
CA VAL A 64 -0.84 -7.65 4.36
C VAL A 64 -1.96 -6.64 4.13
N LEU A 65 -2.89 -6.59 5.06
CA LEU A 65 -4.00 -5.65 5.06
C LEU A 65 -4.00 -4.81 6.33
N ARG A 66 -3.96 -3.48 6.21
CA ARG A 66 -4.07 -2.52 7.32
C ARG A 66 -5.54 -2.16 7.56
N TRP A 67 -5.98 -2.18 8.83
CA TRP A 67 -7.34 -1.89 9.28
C TRP A 67 -7.33 -1.46 10.76
N PRO A 68 -8.30 -0.74 11.35
CA PRO A 68 -9.61 -0.34 10.82
C PRO A 68 -9.59 0.97 10.05
N GLY A 69 -8.46 1.66 10.00
CA GLY A 69 -8.37 2.93 9.33
C GLY A 69 -7.05 3.65 9.51
N GLY A 70 -7.03 4.81 8.89
CA GLY A 70 -6.24 5.96 9.17
C GLY A 70 -6.93 6.80 10.26
N CYS A 71 -7.53 7.95 9.87
CA CYS A 71 -8.23 8.83 10.82
C CYS A 71 -9.35 8.13 11.60
N PHE A 72 -10.07 7.20 10.95
CA PHE A 72 -11.14 6.45 11.65
C PHE A 72 -10.59 5.62 12.82
N ALA A 73 -9.36 5.12 12.76
CA ALA A 73 -8.79 4.30 13.82
C ALA A 73 -8.73 5.03 15.18
N ASP A 74 -8.52 6.35 15.16
CA ASP A 74 -8.40 7.16 16.38
C ASP A 74 -9.75 7.60 16.98
N GLU A 75 -10.86 7.19 16.35
CA GLU A 75 -12.24 7.27 16.90
C GLU A 75 -12.87 5.88 17.10
N TYR A 76 -12.21 4.80 16.66
CA TYR A 76 -12.75 3.45 16.70
C TYR A 76 -12.58 2.80 18.08
N HIS A 77 -13.71 2.43 18.71
CA HIS A 77 -13.77 1.66 19.94
C HIS A 77 -14.06 0.20 19.61
N TRP A 78 -13.06 -0.64 19.60
CA TRP A 78 -13.11 -2.03 19.10
C TRP A 78 -14.19 -2.91 19.73
N LYS A 79 -14.57 -2.63 21.00
CA LYS A 79 -15.65 -3.36 21.70
C LYS A 79 -17.01 -3.12 21.06
N ASP A 80 -17.20 -2.02 20.38
CA ASP A 80 -18.44 -1.71 19.68
C ASP A 80 -18.63 -2.56 18.42
N GLY A 81 -17.54 -3.13 17.89
CA GLY A 81 -17.50 -3.99 16.68
C GLY A 81 -17.40 -5.50 16.98
N ILE A 82 -17.74 -5.97 18.19
CA ILE A 82 -17.71 -7.40 18.55
C ILE A 82 -19.03 -7.88 19.14
N GLY A 83 -19.22 -9.20 19.22
CA GLY A 83 -20.45 -9.83 19.74
C GLY A 83 -21.59 -9.84 18.72
N GLU A 84 -22.81 -10.06 19.22
CA GLU A 84 -24.01 -10.14 18.40
C GLU A 84 -24.29 -8.83 17.65
N LEU A 85 -24.55 -8.91 16.35
CA LEU A 85 -24.75 -7.74 15.47
C LEU A 85 -25.83 -6.77 15.99
N SER A 86 -26.93 -7.30 16.52
CA SER A 86 -28.02 -6.50 17.06
C SER A 86 -27.63 -5.65 18.26
N ASN A 87 -26.55 -6.00 18.95
CA ASN A 87 -26.06 -5.33 20.15
C ASN A 87 -24.87 -4.38 19.89
N ARG A 88 -24.35 -4.37 18.65
CA ARG A 88 -23.22 -3.49 18.30
C ARG A 88 -23.68 -2.04 18.28
N LYS A 89 -22.88 -1.19 18.88
CA LYS A 89 -23.20 0.25 18.92
C LYS A 89 -22.96 0.87 17.54
N LYS A 90 -23.85 1.79 17.22
CA LYS A 90 -23.67 2.66 16.04
C LYS A 90 -22.90 3.91 16.44
N MET A 91 -22.07 4.41 15.53
CA MET A 91 -21.34 5.65 15.71
C MET A 91 -21.46 6.53 14.46
N VAL A 92 -21.24 7.82 14.63
CA VAL A 92 -21.11 8.73 13.47
C VAL A 92 -19.65 8.70 13.01
N ASN A 93 -19.43 8.42 11.74
CA ASN A 93 -18.12 8.56 11.12
C ASN A 93 -17.87 10.03 10.83
N THR A 94 -17.25 10.73 11.75
CA THR A 94 -17.08 12.19 11.70
C THR A 94 -16.03 12.62 10.67
N HIS A 95 -15.05 11.78 10.40
CA HIS A 95 -14.02 12.05 9.41
C HIS A 95 -14.53 11.85 7.98
N TRP A 96 -15.34 10.81 7.77
CA TRP A 96 -15.66 10.36 6.43
C TRP A 96 -17.17 10.39 6.14
N GLY A 97 -17.62 11.53 5.61
CA GLY A 97 -18.96 11.70 5.06
C GLY A 97 -20.09 11.89 6.09
N GLY A 98 -19.81 11.87 7.39
CA GLY A 98 -20.81 12.05 8.44
C GLY A 98 -21.88 10.93 8.50
N VAL A 99 -21.57 9.75 7.98
CA VAL A 99 -22.48 8.60 7.93
C VAL A 99 -22.51 7.84 9.25
N VAL A 100 -23.56 7.06 9.45
CA VAL A 100 -23.67 6.19 10.62
C VAL A 100 -23.00 4.85 10.31
N GLU A 101 -21.92 4.53 11.02
CA GLU A 101 -21.30 3.21 11.06
C GLU A 101 -22.09 2.31 12.00
N ASP A 102 -22.50 1.13 11.54
CA ASP A 102 -23.25 0.16 12.34
C ASP A 102 -22.35 -0.90 13.01
N ASN A 103 -21.05 -0.84 12.75
CA ASN A 103 -20.05 -1.75 13.28
C ASN A 103 -20.31 -3.24 12.93
N SER A 104 -21.06 -3.51 11.86
CA SER A 104 -21.28 -4.89 11.39
C SER A 104 -20.02 -5.57 10.87
N PHE A 105 -19.01 -4.77 10.50
CA PHE A 105 -17.65 -5.26 10.22
C PHE A 105 -16.71 -4.81 11.35
N GLY A 106 -16.25 -5.76 12.13
CA GLY A 106 -15.35 -5.52 13.26
C GLY A 106 -14.21 -6.52 13.31
N THR A 107 -13.65 -6.78 14.49
CA THR A 107 -12.47 -7.65 14.68
C THR A 107 -12.64 -9.04 14.06
N HIS A 108 -13.79 -9.69 14.28
CA HIS A 108 -14.03 -11.03 13.76
C HIS A 108 -14.14 -11.08 12.24
N GLU A 109 -14.84 -10.12 11.67
CA GLU A 109 -15.02 -9.98 10.22
C GLU A 109 -13.71 -9.64 9.54
N TYR A 110 -12.89 -8.77 10.12
CA TYR A 110 -11.57 -8.44 9.61
C TYR A 110 -10.64 -9.66 9.56
N PHE A 111 -10.55 -10.44 10.64
CA PHE A 111 -9.73 -11.64 10.64
C PHE A 111 -10.29 -12.75 9.74
N GLU A 112 -11.60 -12.80 9.54
CA GLU A 112 -12.20 -13.69 8.55
C GLU A 112 -11.80 -13.27 7.13
N LEU A 113 -11.80 -11.97 6.84
CA LEU A 113 -11.27 -11.44 5.57
C LEU A 113 -9.80 -11.82 5.37
N CYS A 114 -8.93 -11.58 6.35
CA CYS A 114 -7.52 -11.95 6.28
C CYS A 114 -7.33 -13.46 6.05
N ARG A 115 -8.16 -14.31 6.70
CA ARG A 115 -8.15 -15.76 6.49
C ARG A 115 -8.52 -16.13 5.06
N GLN A 116 -9.56 -15.51 4.50
CA GLN A 116 -9.98 -15.75 3.12
C GLN A 116 -8.92 -15.29 2.12
N LEU A 117 -8.29 -14.15 2.35
CA LEU A 117 -7.22 -13.59 1.52
C LEU A 117 -5.91 -14.38 1.65
N GLY A 118 -5.65 -14.98 2.81
CA GLY A 118 -4.35 -15.59 3.13
C GLY A 118 -3.27 -14.55 3.42
N CYS A 119 -3.64 -13.36 3.89
CA CYS A 119 -2.73 -12.26 4.16
C CYS A 119 -2.45 -12.08 5.66
N ASP A 120 -1.37 -11.37 5.97
CA ASP A 120 -1.02 -10.96 7.32
C ASP A 120 -1.90 -9.80 7.80
N ALA A 121 -2.14 -9.74 9.12
CA ALA A 121 -2.92 -8.67 9.73
C ALA A 121 -2.03 -7.51 10.21
N TYR A 122 -2.43 -6.29 9.85
CA TYR A 122 -1.93 -5.04 10.41
C TYR A 122 -3.09 -4.27 11.06
N ILE A 123 -3.08 -4.24 12.39
CA ILE A 123 -4.09 -3.53 13.20
C ILE A 123 -3.57 -2.15 13.56
N ASN A 124 -4.39 -1.12 13.37
CA ASN A 124 -4.09 0.23 13.81
C ASN A 124 -4.87 0.58 15.07
N GLY A 125 -4.15 0.90 16.16
CA GLY A 125 -4.72 1.14 17.48
C GLY A 125 -5.07 2.62 17.72
N ASN A 126 -6.13 2.86 18.47
CA ASN A 126 -6.66 4.17 18.82
C ASN A 126 -5.82 4.84 19.92
N VAL A 127 -5.07 5.89 19.57
CA VAL A 127 -4.30 6.75 20.50
C VAL A 127 -5.02 8.10 20.69
N GLY A 128 -5.92 8.45 19.78
CA GLY A 128 -6.68 9.71 19.79
C GLY A 128 -7.71 9.76 20.93
N SER A 129 -8.84 9.06 20.76
CA SER A 129 -9.93 9.04 21.74
C SER A 129 -9.88 7.82 22.68
N GLY A 130 -9.07 6.79 22.34
CA GLY A 130 -8.97 5.56 23.12
C GLY A 130 -8.12 5.68 24.39
N THR A 131 -8.12 4.60 25.17
CA THR A 131 -7.31 4.49 26.38
C THR A 131 -6.26 3.39 26.27
N VAL A 132 -5.22 3.47 27.10
CA VAL A 132 -4.19 2.41 27.19
C VAL A 132 -4.81 1.07 27.60
N GLU A 133 -5.80 1.09 28.50
CA GLU A 133 -6.54 -0.11 28.92
C GLU A 133 -7.28 -0.74 27.75
N GLU A 134 -8.03 0.07 26.99
CA GLU A 134 -8.76 -0.40 25.82
C GLU A 134 -7.85 -1.03 24.76
N MET A 135 -6.71 -0.42 24.47
CA MET A 135 -5.72 -0.98 23.53
C MET A 135 -5.12 -2.30 24.06
N ASN A 136 -4.75 -2.36 25.33
CA ASN A 136 -4.24 -3.58 25.96
C ASN A 136 -5.28 -4.71 25.92
N GLU A 137 -6.52 -4.42 26.25
CA GLU A 137 -7.61 -5.40 26.21
C GLU A 137 -7.87 -5.91 24.78
N TRP A 138 -7.73 -5.04 23.76
CA TRP A 138 -7.87 -5.49 22.37
C TRP A 138 -6.77 -6.44 21.96
N VAL A 139 -5.51 -6.16 22.30
CA VAL A 139 -4.38 -7.05 22.04
C VAL A 139 -4.55 -8.37 22.78
N GLU A 140 -4.97 -8.35 24.03
CA GLU A 140 -5.27 -9.55 24.83
C GLU A 140 -6.41 -10.37 24.21
N TYR A 141 -7.52 -9.70 23.83
CA TYR A 141 -8.67 -10.33 23.17
C TYR A 141 -8.25 -11.05 21.89
N MET A 142 -7.40 -10.44 21.08
CA MET A 142 -6.98 -11.01 19.82
C MET A 142 -5.94 -12.12 19.97
N THR A 143 -5.01 -12.05 20.93
CA THR A 143 -3.76 -12.82 20.88
C THR A 143 -3.51 -13.74 22.08
N PHE A 144 -4.22 -13.58 23.21
CA PHE A 144 -3.98 -14.40 24.39
C PHE A 144 -4.68 -15.76 24.33
N ASP A 145 -3.90 -16.86 24.45
CA ASP A 145 -4.42 -18.24 24.50
C ASP A 145 -4.39 -18.79 25.93
N GLY A 146 -5.13 -18.18 26.85
CA GLY A 146 -5.19 -18.59 28.24
C GLY A 146 -6.55 -18.30 28.87
N VAL A 147 -6.58 -18.18 30.18
CA VAL A 147 -7.77 -17.81 30.97
C VAL A 147 -7.64 -16.35 31.40
N SER A 148 -8.47 -15.51 30.82
CA SER A 148 -8.58 -14.09 31.19
C SER A 148 -9.93 -13.53 30.74
N PRO A 149 -10.36 -12.36 31.25
CA PRO A 149 -11.63 -11.77 30.86
C PRO A 149 -11.76 -11.58 29.34
N MET A 150 -10.69 -11.13 28.67
CA MET A 150 -10.71 -10.89 27.23
C MET A 150 -10.65 -12.16 26.39
N ALA A 151 -9.90 -13.17 26.83
CA ALA A 151 -9.90 -14.50 26.19
C ALA A 151 -11.26 -15.19 26.30
N GLU A 152 -11.91 -15.10 27.49
CA GLU A 152 -13.25 -15.64 27.69
C GLU A 152 -14.30 -14.86 26.87
N LEU A 153 -14.18 -13.54 26.77
CA LEU A 153 -15.04 -12.74 25.89
C LEU A 153 -14.90 -13.12 24.41
N ARG A 154 -13.66 -13.38 23.93
CA ARG A 154 -13.43 -13.87 22.57
C ARG A 154 -14.13 -15.22 22.33
N LYS A 155 -13.99 -16.16 23.27
CA LYS A 155 -14.64 -17.49 23.19
C LYS A 155 -16.16 -17.36 23.21
N LYS A 156 -16.72 -16.50 24.09
CA LYS A 156 -18.15 -16.19 24.12
C LYS A 156 -18.65 -15.66 22.79
N ASN A 157 -17.84 -14.86 22.11
CA ASN A 157 -18.14 -14.30 20.80
C ASN A 157 -17.85 -15.30 19.64
N GLY A 158 -17.67 -16.58 19.94
CA GLY A 158 -17.58 -17.67 18.94
C GLY A 158 -16.17 -17.97 18.44
N ARG A 159 -15.13 -17.41 19.05
CA ARG A 159 -13.74 -17.70 18.62
C ARG A 159 -12.92 -18.29 19.76
N GLU A 160 -12.68 -19.60 19.69
CA GLU A 160 -11.91 -20.36 20.69
C GLU A 160 -10.42 -19.98 20.68
N LYS A 161 -9.76 -20.12 19.52
CA LYS A 161 -8.33 -19.86 19.39
C LYS A 161 -8.02 -18.40 19.05
N PRO A 162 -6.91 -17.83 19.58
CA PRO A 162 -6.47 -16.49 19.23
C PRO A 162 -6.12 -16.36 17.75
N TRP A 163 -6.00 -15.14 17.30
CA TRP A 163 -5.44 -14.81 15.99
C TRP A 163 -3.96 -14.46 16.12
N LYS A 164 -3.28 -14.41 14.98
CA LYS A 164 -1.94 -13.88 14.86
C LYS A 164 -2.01 -12.46 14.31
N ILE A 165 -1.35 -11.53 14.98
CA ILE A 165 -1.15 -10.17 14.51
C ILE A 165 0.32 -10.03 14.16
N LYS A 166 0.63 -9.62 12.94
CA LYS A 166 2.01 -9.37 12.52
C LYS A 166 2.45 -7.95 12.86
N TYR A 167 1.59 -6.98 12.57
CA TYR A 167 1.87 -5.57 12.76
C TYR A 167 0.80 -4.89 13.62
N PHE A 168 1.26 -3.96 14.46
CA PHE A 168 0.38 -3.12 15.27
C PHE A 168 0.86 -1.68 15.23
N GLY A 169 0.06 -0.80 14.63
CA GLY A 169 0.25 0.64 14.63
C GLY A 169 -0.24 1.25 15.92
N VAL A 170 0.59 2.04 16.57
CA VAL A 170 0.25 2.76 17.80
C VAL A 170 -0.07 4.21 17.44
N GLY A 171 -1.32 4.46 17.05
CA GLY A 171 -1.80 5.75 16.54
C GLY A 171 -1.65 5.91 15.03
N ASN A 172 -2.34 6.89 14.48
CA ASN A 172 -2.34 7.29 13.09
C ASN A 172 -2.37 8.81 12.98
N GLU A 173 -1.54 9.40 12.08
CA GLU A 173 -1.55 10.84 11.80
C GLU A 173 -1.75 11.70 13.05
N SER A 174 -1.02 11.37 14.12
CA SER A 174 -1.22 12.01 15.43
C SER A 174 -0.89 13.49 15.42
N TRP A 175 -0.16 13.96 14.39
CA TRP A 175 0.06 15.38 14.06
C TRP A 175 -1.19 16.09 13.49
N GLY A 176 -2.19 15.34 13.05
CA GLY A 176 -3.42 15.80 12.41
C GLY A 176 -4.67 15.14 13.03
N CYS A 177 -5.42 14.41 12.21
CA CYS A 177 -6.69 13.79 12.61
C CYS A 177 -6.58 12.84 13.82
N GLY A 178 -5.41 12.27 14.07
CA GLY A 178 -5.15 11.41 15.22
C GLY A 178 -4.90 12.16 16.54
N GLY A 179 -5.18 13.47 16.62
CA GLY A 179 -5.17 14.21 17.88
C GLY A 179 -4.46 15.56 17.88
N ASN A 180 -3.95 16.05 16.74
CA ASN A 180 -3.23 17.34 16.63
C ASN A 180 -2.10 17.49 17.68
N MET A 181 -1.31 16.45 17.84
CA MET A 181 -0.26 16.36 18.86
C MET A 181 1.07 16.97 18.40
N ASP A 182 1.85 17.47 19.34
CA ASP A 182 3.26 17.74 19.11
C ASP A 182 4.05 16.42 19.08
N PRO A 183 5.18 16.32 18.34
CA PRO A 183 5.93 15.07 18.18
C PRO A 183 6.52 14.55 19.51
N GLU A 184 6.91 15.44 20.43
CA GLU A 184 7.42 15.08 21.76
C GLU A 184 6.32 14.46 22.61
N TYR A 185 5.10 15.01 22.56
CA TYR A 185 3.95 14.49 23.30
C TYR A 185 3.55 13.13 22.76
N TYR A 186 3.42 13.00 21.41
CA TYR A 186 3.13 11.71 20.80
C TYR A 186 4.19 10.66 21.14
N GLY A 187 5.48 10.99 21.06
CA GLY A 187 6.57 10.07 21.41
C GLY A 187 6.49 9.58 22.86
N CYS A 188 6.03 10.42 23.79
CA CYS A 188 5.77 10.02 25.19
C CYS A 188 4.54 9.13 25.31
N LEU A 189 3.45 9.46 24.59
CA LEU A 189 2.26 8.62 24.52
C LEU A 189 2.56 7.26 23.92
N TYR A 190 3.29 7.22 22.78
CA TYR A 190 3.72 5.97 22.17
C TYR A 190 4.38 5.04 23.18
N LYS A 191 5.35 5.54 23.96
CA LYS A 191 6.03 4.72 24.97
C LYS A 191 5.05 4.13 26.00
N ARG A 192 4.07 4.93 26.43
CA ARG A 192 3.06 4.50 27.38
C ARG A 192 2.16 3.41 26.79
N TYR A 193 1.58 3.64 25.62
CA TYR A 193 0.71 2.67 24.95
C TYR A 193 1.46 1.39 24.56
N ASN A 194 2.64 1.53 23.95
CA ASN A 194 3.47 0.41 23.52
C ASN A 194 3.89 -0.52 24.66
N THR A 195 3.99 0.00 25.89
CA THR A 195 4.30 -0.82 27.09
C THR A 195 3.26 -1.90 27.31
N TYR A 196 2.02 -1.67 26.90
CA TYR A 196 0.87 -2.56 27.10
C TYR A 196 0.45 -3.32 25.83
N VAL A 197 1.04 -3.03 24.68
CA VAL A 197 0.95 -3.89 23.50
C VAL A 197 1.92 -5.06 23.70
N ARG A 198 1.43 -6.14 24.29
CA ARG A 198 2.26 -7.27 24.74
C ARG A 198 2.29 -8.41 23.76
N ASP A 199 3.41 -9.12 23.71
CA ASP A 199 3.53 -10.39 23.01
C ASP A 199 3.03 -11.52 23.93
N TYR A 200 1.77 -11.90 23.80
CA TYR A 200 1.18 -12.99 24.58
C TYR A 200 1.57 -14.39 24.05
N ASP A 201 1.92 -14.48 22.76
CA ASP A 201 2.46 -15.69 22.15
C ASP A 201 3.94 -15.49 21.87
N GLY A 202 4.79 -16.26 22.56
CA GLY A 202 6.25 -16.18 22.38
C GLY A 202 6.74 -16.55 20.98
N ASN A 203 5.94 -17.27 20.20
CA ASN A 203 6.25 -17.65 18.82
C ASN A 203 5.71 -16.66 17.78
N ASN A 204 4.92 -15.68 18.19
CA ASN A 204 4.32 -14.68 17.32
C ASN A 204 4.47 -13.27 17.93
N LYS A 205 5.65 -12.70 17.75
CA LYS A 205 5.93 -11.35 18.20
C LYS A 205 5.27 -10.32 17.29
N ILE A 206 4.64 -9.33 17.90
CA ILE A 206 4.00 -8.22 17.21
C ILE A 206 5.07 -7.18 16.83
N THR A 207 5.15 -6.82 15.57
CA THR A 207 5.95 -5.69 15.10
C THR A 207 5.20 -4.39 15.36
N ARG A 208 5.73 -3.52 16.21
CA ARG A 208 5.10 -2.29 16.64
C ARG A 208 5.59 -1.12 15.81
N ILE A 209 4.64 -0.37 15.27
CA ILE A 209 4.89 0.75 14.35
C ILE A 209 4.47 2.03 15.05
N ALA A 210 5.39 3.01 15.10
CA ALA A 210 5.09 4.34 15.59
C ALA A 210 4.52 5.20 14.45
N CYS A 211 3.59 6.10 14.77
CA CYS A 211 3.12 7.12 13.85
C CYS A 211 4.26 8.07 13.50
N GLY A 212 4.63 8.08 12.23
CA GLY A 212 5.68 8.92 11.68
C GLY A 212 5.12 10.17 11.00
N PRO A 213 5.97 10.88 10.25
CA PRO A 213 5.66 12.17 9.65
C PRO A 213 4.72 12.09 8.45
N ASN A 214 4.18 13.26 8.11
CA ASN A 214 3.61 13.55 6.79
C ASN A 214 4.67 14.19 5.90
N VAL A 215 4.79 13.72 4.66
CA VAL A 215 5.64 14.28 3.61
C VAL A 215 7.08 14.54 4.12
N ASP A 216 7.52 15.77 4.21
CA ASP A 216 8.89 16.19 4.58
C ASP A 216 8.99 16.78 5.99
N ASP A 217 8.11 16.40 6.90
CA ASP A 217 8.25 16.78 8.30
C ASP A 217 9.39 16.00 8.98
N TYR A 218 10.62 16.42 8.66
CA TYR A 218 11.83 15.84 9.25
C TYR A 218 11.97 16.16 10.74
N HIS A 219 11.28 17.20 11.24
CA HIS A 219 11.23 17.51 12.66
C HIS A 219 10.44 16.44 13.41
N TRP A 220 9.23 16.11 12.94
CA TRP A 220 8.45 15.00 13.49
C TRP A 220 9.26 13.69 13.51
N MET A 221 9.88 13.33 12.37
CA MET A 221 10.70 12.14 12.28
C MET A 221 11.81 12.12 13.36
N ARG A 222 12.50 13.23 13.54
CA ARG A 222 13.61 13.35 14.50
C ARG A 222 13.15 13.17 15.93
N GLU A 223 12.14 13.93 16.35
CA GLU A 223 11.66 13.96 17.73
C GLU A 223 11.02 12.63 18.14
N VAL A 224 10.18 12.07 17.27
CA VAL A 224 9.57 10.75 17.54
C VAL A 224 10.63 9.66 17.58
N MET A 225 11.54 9.59 16.60
CA MET A 225 12.61 8.59 16.57
C MET A 225 13.48 8.62 17.83
N ASP A 226 13.82 9.81 18.34
CA ASP A 226 14.60 9.91 19.58
C ASP A 226 13.88 9.28 20.78
N LYS A 227 12.55 9.41 20.87
CA LYS A 227 11.74 8.83 21.94
C LYS A 227 11.52 7.32 21.79
N VAL A 228 11.37 6.82 20.55
CA VAL A 228 10.87 5.46 20.28
C VAL A 228 11.93 4.47 19.82
N LYS A 229 13.15 4.89 19.50
CA LYS A 229 14.22 4.08 18.89
C LYS A 229 14.54 2.74 19.57
N HIS A 230 14.21 2.57 20.84
CA HIS A 230 14.40 1.31 21.58
C HIS A 230 13.10 0.54 21.83
N LYS A 231 11.98 0.99 21.26
CA LYS A 231 10.64 0.45 21.54
C LYS A 231 9.87 0.12 20.26
N ALA A 232 10.07 0.86 19.17
CA ALA A 232 9.47 0.61 17.89
C ALA A 232 10.36 -0.26 17.01
N GLN A 233 9.76 -1.06 16.14
CA GLN A 233 10.43 -1.78 15.06
C GLN A 233 10.19 -1.08 13.70
N GLY A 234 9.15 -0.27 13.61
CA GLY A 234 8.88 0.56 12.44
C GLY A 234 8.42 1.96 12.82
N ILE A 235 8.59 2.89 11.90
CA ILE A 235 8.03 4.24 11.96
C ILE A 235 7.38 4.55 10.61
N SER A 236 6.17 5.09 10.65
CA SER A 236 5.40 5.32 9.42
C SER A 236 5.87 6.56 8.65
N LEU A 237 5.50 6.63 7.39
CA LEU A 237 5.59 7.81 6.52
C LEU A 237 4.34 7.83 5.64
N HIS A 238 3.64 8.95 5.59
CA HIS A 238 2.52 9.16 4.70
C HIS A 238 2.91 10.10 3.56
N TYR A 239 2.58 9.71 2.33
CA TYR A 239 2.77 10.54 1.16
C TYR A 239 1.72 10.30 0.09
N TYR A 240 0.83 11.26 -0.09
CA TYR A 240 -0.13 11.28 -1.19
C TYR A 240 0.35 12.18 -2.34
N THR A 241 0.23 11.68 -3.56
CA THR A 241 0.50 12.43 -4.78
C THR A 241 -0.73 13.21 -5.18
N ILE A 242 -0.65 14.54 -5.08
CA ILE A 242 -1.73 15.47 -5.41
C ILE A 242 -1.26 16.33 -6.60
N PRO A 243 -1.93 16.29 -7.77
CA PRO A 243 -1.55 17.14 -8.91
C PRO A 243 -1.91 18.60 -8.71
N GLY A 244 -2.96 18.91 -7.95
CA GLY A 244 -3.37 20.27 -7.62
C GLY A 244 -2.37 21.03 -6.78
N ASP A 245 -2.53 22.35 -6.67
CA ASP A 245 -1.63 23.21 -5.90
C ASP A 245 -2.16 23.49 -4.48
N THR A 246 -3.42 23.21 -4.22
CA THR A 246 -4.03 23.34 -2.91
C THR A 246 -4.78 22.07 -2.52
N TRP A 247 -5.05 21.94 -1.25
CA TRP A 247 -5.81 20.80 -0.73
C TRP A 247 -7.29 20.82 -1.13
N GLU A 248 -7.83 22.01 -1.39
CA GLU A 248 -9.22 22.24 -1.83
C GLU A 248 -9.42 21.92 -3.32
N HIS A 249 -8.34 21.94 -4.12
CA HIS A 249 -8.36 21.70 -5.56
C HIS A 249 -7.19 20.78 -5.93
N LYS A 250 -7.46 19.46 -5.82
CA LYS A 250 -6.45 18.42 -6.04
C LYS A 250 -6.29 18.03 -7.50
N GLY A 251 -7.23 18.42 -8.34
CA GLY A 251 -7.29 18.04 -9.75
C GLY A 251 -8.18 16.83 -10.01
N SER A 252 -8.61 16.68 -11.26
CA SER A 252 -9.51 15.58 -11.67
C SER A 252 -8.79 14.25 -11.83
N ALA A 253 -9.47 13.16 -11.49
CA ALA A 253 -9.00 11.81 -11.73
C ALA A 253 -8.98 11.46 -13.23
N THR A 254 -9.85 12.04 -14.05
CA THR A 254 -10.06 11.63 -15.44
C THR A 254 -9.93 12.77 -16.46
N ASP A 255 -10.21 14.00 -16.07
CA ASP A 255 -10.14 15.17 -16.94
C ASP A 255 -8.88 15.98 -16.60
N PHE A 256 -7.77 15.67 -17.29
CA PHE A 256 -6.47 16.31 -17.09
C PHE A 256 -5.70 16.39 -18.41
N ASP A 257 -4.86 17.41 -18.55
CA ASP A 257 -3.98 17.54 -19.72
C ASP A 257 -2.60 16.90 -19.50
N THR A 258 -1.77 16.91 -20.54
CA THR A 258 -0.39 16.38 -20.49
C THR A 258 0.48 17.10 -19.43
N LYS A 259 0.23 18.38 -19.13
CA LYS A 259 1.02 19.12 -18.13
C LYS A 259 0.67 18.62 -16.73
N GLU A 260 -0.61 18.43 -16.45
CA GLU A 260 -1.07 17.87 -15.17
C GLU A 260 -0.62 16.40 -15.02
N TYR A 261 -0.63 15.61 -16.11
CA TYR A 261 -0.02 14.29 -16.12
C TYR A 261 1.43 14.32 -15.64
N TYR A 262 2.30 15.12 -16.27
CA TYR A 262 3.70 15.19 -15.86
C TYR A 262 3.91 15.83 -14.49
N LYS A 263 3.04 16.74 -14.08
CA LYS A 263 3.02 17.28 -12.72
C LYS A 263 2.75 16.16 -11.70
N THR A 264 1.80 15.28 -11.98
CA THR A 264 1.49 14.12 -11.15
C THR A 264 2.68 13.16 -11.09
N ILE A 265 3.25 12.77 -12.23
CA ILE A 265 4.37 11.82 -12.30
C ILE A 265 5.60 12.34 -11.55
N THR A 266 5.99 13.59 -11.77
CA THR A 266 7.17 14.16 -11.12
C THR A 266 6.96 14.38 -9.61
N ARG A 267 5.72 14.66 -9.17
CA ARG A 267 5.36 14.68 -7.76
C ARG A 267 5.37 13.28 -7.15
N ALA A 268 4.87 12.26 -7.85
CA ALA A 268 4.96 10.88 -7.37
C ALA A 268 6.43 10.44 -7.19
N TYR A 269 7.31 10.80 -8.12
CA TYR A 269 8.75 10.48 -8.01
C TYR A 269 9.43 11.14 -6.79
N ARG A 270 8.84 12.19 -6.19
CA ARG A 270 9.34 12.81 -4.94
C ARG A 270 9.49 11.81 -3.79
N ILE A 271 8.79 10.70 -3.81
CA ILE A 271 8.92 9.65 -2.78
C ILE A 271 10.37 9.14 -2.63
N GLU A 272 11.15 9.12 -3.70
CA GLU A 272 12.58 8.78 -3.67
C GLU A 272 13.38 9.74 -2.77
N GLU A 273 13.16 11.07 -2.92
CA GLU A 273 13.75 12.10 -2.09
C GLU A 273 13.33 11.96 -0.63
N LEU A 274 12.02 11.75 -0.39
CA LEU A 274 11.46 11.64 0.96
C LEU A 274 12.04 10.44 1.71
N ILE A 275 12.09 9.25 1.06
CA ILE A 275 12.67 8.05 1.65
C ILE A 275 14.13 8.29 2.03
N ASN A 276 14.94 8.80 1.11
CA ASN A 276 16.36 9.06 1.36
C ASN A 276 16.58 10.01 2.56
N ASN A 277 15.82 11.11 2.61
CA ASN A 277 15.97 12.12 3.65
C ASN A 277 15.47 11.61 5.01
N HIS A 278 14.33 10.92 5.07
CA HIS A 278 13.85 10.32 6.31
C HIS A 278 14.80 9.23 6.81
N ILE A 279 15.32 8.37 5.94
CA ILE A 279 16.35 7.37 6.29
C ILE A 279 17.59 8.05 6.84
N ALA A 280 18.03 9.17 6.27
CA ALA A 280 19.18 9.91 6.78
C ALA A 280 18.94 10.41 8.22
N VAL A 281 17.76 10.95 8.52
CA VAL A 281 17.36 11.34 9.88
C VAL A 281 17.33 10.13 10.80
N MET A 282 16.68 9.03 10.39
CA MET A 282 16.60 7.79 11.18
C MET A 282 18.00 7.24 11.49
N ASN A 283 18.90 7.19 10.51
CA ASN A 283 20.26 6.69 10.68
C ASN A 283 21.10 7.54 11.64
N SER A 284 20.86 8.85 11.70
CA SER A 284 21.54 9.75 12.66
C SER A 284 21.19 9.44 14.11
N ILE A 285 20.03 8.85 14.37
CA ILE A 285 19.49 8.55 15.71
C ILE A 285 19.61 7.06 16.03
N ASN A 286 19.41 6.19 15.04
CA ASN A 286 19.48 4.74 15.14
C ASN A 286 20.46 4.16 14.10
N PRO A 287 21.78 4.34 14.27
CA PRO A 287 22.78 3.87 13.33
C PRO A 287 22.81 2.34 13.18
N GLN A 288 22.26 1.58 14.12
CA GLN A 288 22.12 0.12 14.05
C GLN A 288 20.95 -0.31 13.16
N GLN A 289 20.10 0.63 12.73
CA GLN A 289 19.04 0.45 11.73
C GLN A 289 17.97 -0.62 12.06
N TRP A 290 17.72 -0.90 13.34
CA TRP A 290 16.65 -1.84 13.71
C TRP A 290 15.24 -1.28 13.58
N VAL A 291 15.08 0.06 13.57
CA VAL A 291 13.81 0.71 13.22
C VAL A 291 13.76 0.89 11.72
N GLN A 292 12.75 0.31 11.10
CA GLN A 292 12.55 0.34 9.65
C GLN A 292 11.51 1.40 9.25
N LEU A 293 11.57 1.86 8.01
CA LEU A 293 10.57 2.76 7.45
C LEU A 293 9.36 1.97 6.95
N VAL A 294 8.16 2.49 7.24
CA VAL A 294 6.88 1.93 6.81
C VAL A 294 6.11 3.02 6.08
N VAL A 295 5.85 2.84 4.78
CA VAL A 295 5.07 3.81 4.00
C VAL A 295 3.62 3.33 3.97
N ASP A 296 2.93 3.42 5.12
CA ASP A 296 1.64 2.78 5.32
C ASP A 296 0.42 3.58 4.84
N GLU A 297 0.67 4.76 4.24
CA GLU A 297 -0.27 5.45 3.37
C GLU A 297 0.44 6.11 2.20
N TRP A 298 0.08 5.69 0.98
CA TRP A 298 0.58 6.29 -0.26
C TRP A 298 -0.40 6.07 -1.40
N GLY A 299 -0.25 6.84 -2.46
CA GLY A 299 -1.06 6.77 -3.67
C GLY A 299 -1.44 8.14 -4.20
N THR A 300 -2.34 8.19 -5.17
CA THR A 300 -2.90 9.42 -5.73
C THR A 300 -4.14 9.87 -4.97
N TRP A 301 -4.29 11.17 -4.79
CA TRP A 301 -5.48 11.76 -4.19
C TRP A 301 -5.97 12.91 -5.06
N TYR A 302 -7.11 12.71 -5.70
CA TYR A 302 -7.77 13.70 -6.57
C TYR A 302 -9.02 14.27 -5.93
N ASP A 303 -9.63 15.24 -6.60
CA ASP A 303 -10.99 15.62 -6.29
C ASP A 303 -11.92 14.42 -6.56
N VAL A 304 -12.95 14.27 -5.73
CA VAL A 304 -13.88 13.14 -5.87
C VAL A 304 -14.66 13.20 -7.17
N GLU A 305 -15.08 12.05 -7.67
CA GLU A 305 -15.91 12.00 -8.87
C GLU A 305 -17.19 12.84 -8.68
N PRO A 306 -17.58 13.66 -9.67
CA PRO A 306 -18.76 14.50 -9.58
C PRO A 306 -20.02 13.72 -9.24
N GLY A 307 -20.83 14.27 -8.32
CA GLY A 307 -22.09 13.66 -7.90
C GLY A 307 -21.95 12.60 -6.81
N THR A 308 -20.73 12.31 -6.34
CA THR A 308 -20.49 11.42 -5.20
C THR A 308 -20.37 12.19 -3.89
N ASN A 309 -20.51 11.51 -2.74
CA ASN A 309 -20.28 12.12 -1.44
C ASN A 309 -18.81 12.55 -1.30
N PRO A 310 -18.49 13.82 -1.08
CA PRO A 310 -17.10 14.29 -0.99
C PRO A 310 -16.28 13.58 0.11
N GLY A 311 -16.92 13.21 1.22
CA GLY A 311 -16.27 12.49 2.32
C GLY A 311 -16.03 11.01 2.05
N PHE A 312 -16.45 10.48 0.90
CA PHE A 312 -16.21 9.07 0.52
C PHE A 312 -14.94 8.88 -0.29
N LEU A 313 -14.31 9.95 -0.72
CA LEU A 313 -13.06 9.96 -1.48
C LEU A 313 -13.07 8.99 -2.69
N TYR A 314 -14.25 8.85 -3.32
CA TYR A 314 -14.38 8.01 -4.51
C TYR A 314 -13.78 8.74 -5.71
N GLN A 315 -12.80 8.14 -6.34
CA GLN A 315 -12.16 8.62 -7.57
C GLN A 315 -11.97 7.46 -8.54
N GLN A 316 -11.99 7.77 -9.84
CA GLN A 316 -11.62 6.84 -10.90
C GLN A 316 -10.09 6.72 -10.97
N ASN A 317 -9.62 5.62 -11.58
CA ASN A 317 -8.19 5.35 -11.82
C ASN A 317 -7.96 5.18 -13.32
N THR A 318 -6.88 5.79 -13.83
CA THR A 318 -6.47 5.71 -15.25
C THR A 318 -5.09 5.08 -15.38
N MET A 319 -4.55 5.03 -16.61
CA MET A 319 -3.16 4.66 -16.84
C MET A 319 -2.17 5.58 -16.10
N ARG A 320 -2.51 6.87 -15.85
CA ARG A 320 -1.71 7.76 -15.01
C ARG A 320 -1.46 7.15 -13.63
N ASP A 321 -2.50 6.57 -13.01
CA ASP A 321 -2.40 5.94 -11.69
C ASP A 321 -1.57 4.65 -11.75
N ALA A 322 -1.70 3.86 -12.81
CA ALA A 322 -0.87 2.68 -13.02
C ALA A 322 0.61 3.05 -13.11
N ILE A 323 0.96 4.12 -13.86
CA ILE A 323 2.33 4.62 -13.95
C ILE A 323 2.84 5.11 -12.60
N VAL A 324 2.02 5.86 -11.82
CA VAL A 324 2.36 6.28 -10.45
C VAL A 324 2.63 5.07 -9.55
N ALA A 325 1.76 4.06 -9.58
CA ALA A 325 1.94 2.86 -8.77
C ALA A 325 3.23 2.11 -9.15
N ALA A 326 3.47 1.90 -10.44
CA ALA A 326 4.60 1.13 -10.92
C ALA A 326 5.95 1.81 -10.63
N LEU A 327 6.05 3.14 -10.84
CA LEU A 327 7.28 3.87 -10.50
C LEU A 327 7.54 3.85 -8.99
N THR A 328 6.49 4.01 -8.18
CA THR A 328 6.60 4.01 -6.71
C THR A 328 7.04 2.64 -6.18
N LEU A 329 6.46 1.55 -6.69
CA LEU A 329 6.85 0.18 -6.31
C LEU A 329 8.29 -0.15 -6.72
N ASN A 330 8.77 0.31 -7.88
CA ASN A 330 10.18 0.16 -8.26
C ASN A 330 11.10 0.91 -7.28
N ILE A 331 10.71 2.10 -6.83
CA ILE A 331 11.47 2.86 -5.81
C ILE A 331 11.48 2.09 -4.49
N PHE A 332 10.34 1.60 -4.02
CA PHE A 332 10.27 0.82 -2.78
C PHE A 332 11.13 -0.44 -2.84
N ASN A 333 11.13 -1.16 -3.98
CA ASN A 333 12.02 -2.30 -4.19
C ASN A 333 13.49 -1.91 -4.02
N LYS A 334 13.91 -0.78 -4.60
CA LYS A 334 15.30 -0.29 -4.50
C LYS A 334 15.70 0.12 -3.09
N HIS A 335 14.73 0.46 -2.24
CA HIS A 335 14.92 0.80 -0.83
C HIS A 335 14.51 -0.32 0.13
N SER A 336 14.39 -1.58 -0.35
CA SER A 336 13.93 -2.71 0.47
C SER A 336 14.88 -3.11 1.61
N ASP A 337 16.07 -2.54 1.68
CA ASP A 337 16.96 -2.61 2.84
C ASP A 337 16.44 -1.78 4.05
N ARG A 338 15.62 -0.77 3.80
CA ARG A 338 15.10 0.14 4.83
C ARG A 338 13.58 0.28 4.83
N VAL A 339 12.92 0.09 3.69
CA VAL A 339 11.45 0.06 3.58
C VAL A 339 10.97 -1.35 3.87
N MET A 340 10.37 -1.53 5.04
CA MET A 340 9.87 -2.83 5.49
C MET A 340 8.50 -3.17 4.94
N MET A 341 7.64 -2.18 4.78
CA MET A 341 6.24 -2.32 4.37
C MET A 341 5.76 -1.04 3.70
N ALA A 342 4.80 -1.19 2.79
CA ALA A 342 4.03 -0.07 2.26
C ALA A 342 2.56 -0.52 2.08
N ASN A 343 1.60 0.42 2.27
CA ASN A 343 0.19 0.12 2.12
C ASN A 343 -0.45 1.17 1.22
N ILE A 344 -0.83 0.77 0.02
CA ILE A 344 -1.52 1.70 -0.90
C ILE A 344 -2.92 2.02 -0.38
N ALA A 345 -3.32 3.25 -0.51
CA ALA A 345 -4.64 3.73 -0.15
C ALA A 345 -5.54 3.86 -1.39
N GLN A 346 -6.65 3.09 -1.49
CA GLN A 346 -7.06 2.01 -0.61
C GLN A 346 -7.47 0.80 -1.45
N THR A 347 -7.94 -0.26 -0.80
CA THR A 347 -8.18 -1.55 -1.47
C THR A 347 -9.35 -1.47 -2.47
N VAL A 348 -10.49 -0.89 -2.07
CA VAL A 348 -11.74 -0.84 -2.85
C VAL A 348 -12.39 0.54 -2.76
N ASN A 349 -12.84 1.08 -3.87
CA ASN A 349 -13.70 2.28 -4.02
C ASN A 349 -13.14 3.61 -3.49
N VAL A 350 -11.98 3.64 -2.89
CA VAL A 350 -11.45 4.83 -2.20
C VAL A 350 -10.07 5.16 -2.73
N LEU A 351 -9.85 6.42 -3.08
CA LEU A 351 -8.57 6.92 -3.57
C LEU A 351 -8.01 6.07 -4.73
N GLN A 352 -6.75 5.71 -4.71
CA GLN A 352 -6.14 4.86 -5.74
C GLN A 352 -6.50 3.37 -5.51
N ALA A 353 -7.77 3.04 -5.68
CA ALA A 353 -8.30 1.72 -5.41
C ALA A 353 -7.86 0.66 -6.45
N MET A 354 -7.69 -0.57 -5.98
CA MET A 354 -7.47 -1.74 -6.85
C MET A 354 -8.73 -2.12 -7.59
N ILE A 355 -9.89 -1.97 -6.92
CA ILE A 355 -11.19 -2.47 -7.35
C ILE A 355 -12.23 -1.37 -7.15
N LEU A 356 -13.11 -1.23 -8.14
CA LEU A 356 -14.33 -0.42 -8.00
C LEU A 356 -15.54 -1.34 -8.01
N THR A 357 -16.53 -1.04 -7.15
CA THR A 357 -17.80 -1.79 -7.08
C THR A 357 -18.99 -0.86 -7.21
N ASP A 358 -20.05 -1.37 -7.83
CA ASP A 358 -21.37 -0.73 -7.86
C ASP A 358 -22.42 -1.84 -7.86
N SER A 359 -23.16 -1.95 -6.75
CA SER A 359 -24.11 -3.03 -6.54
C SER A 359 -23.44 -4.40 -6.75
N GLU A 360 -23.93 -5.25 -7.65
CA GLU A 360 -23.33 -6.55 -7.98
C GLU A 360 -22.12 -6.46 -8.93
N LYS A 361 -21.85 -5.29 -9.52
CA LYS A 361 -20.75 -5.13 -10.49
C LYS A 361 -19.41 -4.90 -9.78
N MET A 362 -18.36 -5.38 -10.43
CA MET A 362 -16.96 -5.16 -10.02
C MET A 362 -16.10 -4.83 -11.24
N VAL A 363 -15.15 -3.90 -11.08
CA VAL A 363 -14.17 -3.50 -12.10
C VAL A 363 -12.78 -3.49 -11.50
N LEU A 364 -11.81 -4.07 -12.21
CA LEU A 364 -10.40 -4.02 -11.87
C LEU A 364 -9.76 -2.78 -12.48
N THR A 365 -9.13 -1.94 -11.67
CA THR A 365 -8.49 -0.71 -12.15
C THR A 365 -7.14 -0.99 -12.82
N PRO A 366 -6.57 -0.06 -13.60
CA PRO A 366 -5.21 -0.21 -14.11
C PRO A 366 -4.17 -0.42 -13.00
N THR A 367 -4.37 0.17 -11.81
CA THR A 367 -3.51 -0.02 -10.63
C THR A 367 -3.50 -1.48 -10.15
N TYR A 368 -4.63 -2.18 -10.18
CA TYR A 368 -4.70 -3.62 -9.87
C TYR A 368 -3.72 -4.43 -10.70
N TYR A 369 -3.70 -4.19 -12.01
CA TYR A 369 -2.82 -4.93 -12.93
C TYR A 369 -1.34 -4.67 -12.67
N VAL A 370 -0.97 -3.48 -12.21
CA VAL A 370 0.40 -3.19 -11.77
C VAL A 370 0.78 -4.08 -10.59
N PHE A 371 -0.04 -4.12 -9.53
CA PHE A 371 0.24 -4.99 -8.37
C PHE A 371 0.31 -6.45 -8.77
N LYS A 372 -0.56 -6.92 -9.68
CA LYS A 372 -0.53 -8.27 -10.21
C LYS A 372 0.76 -8.59 -10.97
N MET A 373 1.30 -7.65 -11.74
CA MET A 373 2.59 -7.80 -12.43
C MET A 373 3.77 -7.82 -11.46
N PHE A 374 3.72 -6.99 -10.41
CA PHE A 374 4.80 -6.80 -9.47
C PHE A 374 4.86 -7.85 -8.35
N LYS A 375 3.82 -8.66 -8.15
CA LYS A 375 3.77 -9.69 -7.09
C LYS A 375 4.95 -10.66 -7.13
N GLU A 376 5.54 -10.88 -8.30
CA GLU A 376 6.69 -11.77 -8.49
C GLU A 376 7.96 -11.25 -7.80
N HIS A 377 8.04 -9.96 -7.44
CA HIS A 377 9.15 -9.44 -6.64
C HIS A 377 9.03 -9.78 -5.14
N GLN A 378 7.85 -10.19 -4.68
CA GLN A 378 7.60 -10.48 -3.26
C GLN A 378 8.52 -11.58 -2.73
N ASN A 379 9.21 -11.30 -1.62
CA ASN A 379 10.17 -12.20 -0.97
C ASN A 379 11.41 -12.56 -1.82
N ASN A 380 11.62 -11.93 -2.95
CA ASN A 380 12.81 -12.12 -3.77
C ASN A 380 13.99 -11.27 -3.27
N THR A 381 15.17 -11.58 -3.76
CA THR A 381 16.38 -10.81 -3.50
C THR A 381 16.52 -9.71 -4.54
N LEU A 382 16.59 -8.45 -4.11
CA LEU A 382 16.89 -7.30 -4.97
C LEU A 382 18.28 -7.46 -5.58
N LEU A 383 18.38 -7.26 -6.88
CA LEU A 383 19.62 -7.26 -7.62
C LEU A 383 20.12 -5.84 -7.91
N GLY A 384 21.44 -5.68 -8.03
CA GLY A 384 22.00 -4.46 -8.57
C GLY A 384 21.57 -4.28 -10.03
N SER A 385 20.85 -3.21 -10.31
CA SER A 385 20.34 -2.87 -11.63
C SER A 385 20.38 -1.37 -11.89
N PHE A 386 20.59 -1.00 -13.15
CA PHE A 386 20.68 0.40 -13.55
C PHE A 386 20.24 0.56 -15.01
N ILE A 387 19.35 1.52 -15.26
CA ILE A 387 18.95 1.93 -16.61
C ILE A 387 19.37 3.38 -16.90
N THR A 388 19.99 3.62 -18.06
CA THR A 388 20.17 4.99 -18.54
C THR A 388 18.81 5.54 -18.96
N SER A 389 18.58 6.81 -18.73
CA SER A 389 17.30 7.44 -19.02
C SER A 389 17.45 8.93 -19.31
N SER A 390 16.71 9.43 -20.27
CA SER A 390 16.47 10.86 -20.39
C SER A 390 15.59 11.33 -19.24
N VAL A 391 15.56 12.63 -18.99
CA VAL A 391 14.80 13.26 -17.92
C VAL A 391 13.51 13.83 -18.46
N ILE A 392 12.42 13.64 -17.72
CA ILE A 392 11.15 14.37 -17.87
C ILE A 392 11.16 15.56 -16.90
N GLU A 393 10.74 16.71 -17.39
CA GLU A 393 10.60 17.93 -16.60
C GLU A 393 9.12 18.36 -16.56
N SER A 394 8.63 18.67 -15.36
CA SER A 394 7.40 19.44 -15.19
C SER A 394 7.73 20.82 -14.65
N LYS A 395 7.49 21.82 -15.47
CA LYS A 395 7.66 23.23 -15.07
C LYS A 395 6.64 23.63 -14.00
N GLU A 396 5.42 23.11 -14.10
CA GLU A 396 4.33 23.34 -13.17
C GLU A 396 4.64 22.83 -11.77
N ALA A 397 5.34 21.70 -11.66
CA ALA A 397 5.79 21.16 -10.38
C ALA A 397 7.18 21.66 -9.96
N ASN A 398 7.91 22.31 -10.86
CA ASN A 398 9.34 22.62 -10.69
C ASN A 398 10.15 21.38 -10.27
N ARG A 399 9.88 20.23 -10.93
CA ARG A 399 10.46 18.93 -10.62
C ARG A 399 10.82 18.16 -11.88
N THR A 400 11.73 17.22 -11.71
CA THR A 400 12.14 16.29 -12.76
C THR A 400 12.04 14.86 -12.27
N CYS A 401 11.93 13.90 -13.21
CA CYS A 401 12.09 12.49 -12.96
C CYS A 401 12.76 11.78 -14.15
N PRO A 402 13.39 10.60 -13.96
CA PRO A 402 13.80 9.76 -15.06
C PRO A 402 12.59 9.33 -15.90
N LYS A 403 12.74 9.26 -17.24
CA LYS A 403 11.70 8.75 -18.12
C LYS A 403 11.50 7.24 -17.96
N LEU A 404 12.57 6.50 -17.68
CA LEU A 404 12.57 5.07 -17.44
C LEU A 404 12.95 4.80 -15.99
N ILE A 405 12.14 4.00 -15.30
CA ILE A 405 12.34 3.62 -13.89
C ILE A 405 12.19 2.10 -13.81
N GLU A 406 13.08 1.43 -13.07
CA GLU A 406 13.14 -0.03 -13.05
C GLU A 406 13.52 -0.58 -11.68
N SER A 407 13.25 -1.88 -11.49
CA SER A 407 13.89 -2.72 -10.48
C SER A 407 14.04 -4.14 -10.99
N ALA A 408 15.01 -4.89 -10.43
CA ALA A 408 15.21 -6.28 -10.74
C ALA A 408 15.42 -7.11 -9.46
N SER A 409 14.86 -8.32 -9.45
CA SER A 409 15.03 -9.27 -8.34
C SER A 409 15.25 -10.68 -8.84
N VAL A 410 15.74 -11.55 -7.96
CA VAL A 410 15.93 -12.98 -8.25
C VAL A 410 15.24 -13.80 -7.17
N ASP A 411 14.55 -14.86 -7.58
CA ASP A 411 13.94 -15.83 -6.68
C ASP A 411 14.94 -16.90 -6.20
N GLU A 412 14.47 -17.84 -5.38
CA GLU A 412 15.28 -18.96 -4.87
C GLU A 412 15.69 -19.97 -5.95
N ASN A 413 15.00 -20.00 -7.08
CA ASN A 413 15.26 -20.89 -8.22
C ASN A 413 16.22 -20.25 -9.24
N GLY A 414 16.64 -18.99 -9.03
CA GLY A 414 17.51 -18.25 -9.94
C GLY A 414 16.78 -17.57 -11.09
N ILE A 415 15.45 -17.49 -11.07
CA ILE A 415 14.67 -16.76 -12.06
C ILE A 415 14.74 -15.28 -11.74
N ILE A 416 15.10 -14.47 -12.73
CA ILE A 416 15.17 -13.01 -12.58
C ILE A 416 13.86 -12.40 -13.05
N TYR A 417 13.28 -11.55 -12.20
CA TYR A 417 12.14 -10.69 -12.50
C TYR A 417 12.61 -9.25 -12.62
N SER A 418 12.17 -8.58 -13.65
CA SER A 418 12.49 -7.17 -13.87
C SER A 418 11.26 -6.42 -14.32
N THR A 419 11.02 -5.26 -13.73
CA THR A 419 9.94 -4.34 -14.10
C THR A 419 10.53 -3.02 -14.58
N ILE A 420 10.06 -2.53 -15.72
CA ILE A 420 10.45 -1.24 -16.32
C ILE A 420 9.19 -0.42 -16.57
N VAL A 421 9.22 0.84 -16.19
CA VAL A 421 8.17 1.81 -16.44
C VAL A 421 8.67 2.87 -17.39
N ASN A 422 7.94 3.12 -18.48
CA ASN A 422 8.12 4.30 -19.32
C ASN A 422 7.04 5.33 -18.98
N VAL A 423 7.44 6.40 -18.31
CA VAL A 423 6.51 7.44 -17.86
C VAL A 423 6.17 8.48 -18.95
N SER A 424 6.73 8.39 -20.15
CA SER A 424 6.39 9.31 -21.24
C SER A 424 4.98 9.06 -21.76
N ASP A 425 4.22 10.10 -22.01
CA ASP A 425 2.87 10.02 -22.61
C ASP A 425 2.90 9.61 -24.09
N LYS A 426 3.97 9.92 -24.84
CA LYS A 426 4.01 9.76 -26.32
C LYS A 426 5.26 9.14 -26.88
N LYS A 427 6.36 9.01 -26.11
CA LYS A 427 7.64 8.58 -26.66
C LYS A 427 8.03 7.19 -26.20
N SER A 428 8.19 6.28 -27.15
CA SER A 428 8.87 5.00 -26.94
C SER A 428 10.37 5.19 -26.72
N ASP A 429 11.04 4.17 -26.18
CA ASP A 429 12.49 4.11 -26.06
C ASP A 429 13.03 2.76 -26.49
N LYS A 430 14.15 2.80 -27.24
CA LYS A 430 14.91 1.59 -27.53
C LYS A 430 15.87 1.32 -26.39
N ILE A 431 15.80 0.11 -25.84
CA ILE A 431 16.61 -0.33 -24.71
C ILE A 431 17.44 -1.54 -25.14
N LYS A 432 18.71 -1.56 -24.74
CA LYS A 432 19.54 -2.76 -24.75
C LYS A 432 19.78 -3.19 -23.31
N CYS A 433 19.16 -4.30 -22.92
CA CYS A 433 19.41 -4.96 -21.65
C CYS A 433 20.61 -5.89 -21.76
N GLN A 434 21.45 -5.90 -20.73
CA GLN A 434 22.53 -6.85 -20.53
C GLN A 434 22.46 -7.43 -19.13
N ILE A 435 22.62 -8.76 -19.01
CA ILE A 435 22.71 -9.47 -17.74
C ILE A 435 24.15 -9.88 -17.53
N ALA A 436 24.79 -9.30 -16.52
CA ALA A 436 26.21 -9.51 -16.28
C ALA A 436 26.54 -10.99 -16.04
N ASP A 437 27.61 -11.46 -16.66
CA ASP A 437 28.18 -12.80 -16.49
C ASP A 437 27.21 -13.97 -16.70
N SER A 438 26.13 -13.75 -17.46
CA SER A 438 25.06 -14.73 -17.63
C SER A 438 24.82 -15.06 -19.10
N LYS A 439 24.25 -16.25 -19.32
CA LYS A 439 23.72 -16.67 -20.64
C LYS A 439 22.22 -16.91 -20.45
N ILE A 440 21.42 -16.20 -21.23
CA ILE A 440 19.98 -16.31 -21.17
C ILE A 440 19.50 -17.59 -21.86
N LYS A 441 18.70 -18.38 -21.14
CA LYS A 441 17.96 -19.53 -21.67
C LYS A 441 16.63 -19.12 -22.27
N SER A 442 15.85 -18.37 -21.51
CA SER A 442 14.55 -17.88 -21.97
C SER A 442 14.20 -16.50 -21.38
N VAL A 443 13.41 -15.74 -22.15
CA VAL A 443 12.80 -14.48 -21.71
C VAL A 443 11.33 -14.52 -22.07
N LYS A 444 10.48 -14.19 -21.10
CA LYS A 444 9.05 -13.91 -21.30
C LYS A 444 8.76 -12.50 -20.82
N ALA A 445 7.81 -11.83 -21.44
CA ALA A 445 7.44 -10.49 -21.02
C ALA A 445 5.93 -10.25 -21.11
N GLU A 446 5.46 -9.41 -20.21
CA GLU A 446 4.08 -8.92 -20.15
C GLU A 446 4.09 -7.40 -20.11
N ILE A 447 3.05 -6.79 -20.66
CA ILE A 447 2.89 -5.34 -20.74
C ILE A 447 1.51 -4.89 -20.27
N LEU A 448 1.50 -3.76 -19.57
CA LEU A 448 0.33 -2.93 -19.34
C LEU A 448 0.59 -1.58 -20.02
N THR A 449 -0.27 -1.18 -20.97
CA THR A 449 -0.09 0.06 -21.75
C THR A 449 -1.43 0.60 -22.23
N GLY A 450 -1.49 1.89 -22.50
CA GLY A 450 -2.65 2.59 -23.00
C GLY A 450 -2.37 4.10 -23.15
N ASP A 451 -3.38 4.88 -23.57
CA ASP A 451 -3.32 6.33 -23.41
C ASP A 451 -3.36 6.72 -21.93
N ILE A 452 -2.80 7.87 -21.58
CA ILE A 452 -2.75 8.33 -20.18
C ILE A 452 -4.13 8.42 -19.51
N HIS A 453 -5.22 8.55 -20.30
CA HIS A 453 -6.60 8.62 -19.84
C HIS A 453 -7.33 7.26 -19.86
N ASP A 454 -6.73 6.22 -20.45
CA ASP A 454 -7.35 4.92 -20.52
C ASP A 454 -7.62 4.37 -19.12
N LYS A 455 -8.83 3.85 -18.95
CA LYS A 455 -9.33 3.32 -17.68
C LYS A 455 -10.25 2.14 -17.92
N ASN A 456 -10.52 1.42 -16.85
CA ASN A 456 -11.62 0.46 -16.79
C ASN A 456 -12.77 1.07 -15.98
N ASP A 457 -13.98 0.94 -16.48
CA ASP A 457 -15.21 1.37 -15.80
C ASP A 457 -16.33 0.34 -15.97
N PHE A 458 -17.50 0.58 -15.37
CA PHE A 458 -18.63 -0.36 -15.40
C PHE A 458 -19.26 -0.56 -16.78
N ASN A 459 -18.90 0.24 -17.78
CA ASN A 459 -19.32 0.09 -19.18
C ASN A 459 -18.25 -0.60 -20.02
N SER A 460 -16.99 -0.49 -19.64
CA SER A 460 -15.82 -1.07 -20.34
C SER A 460 -14.81 -1.58 -19.30
N CYS A 461 -15.04 -2.79 -18.80
CA CYS A 461 -14.27 -3.35 -17.70
C CYS A 461 -12.89 -3.92 -18.08
N ASP A 462 -12.60 -4.10 -19.38
CA ASP A 462 -11.40 -4.76 -19.92
C ASP A 462 -10.60 -3.89 -20.91
N ASN A 463 -10.80 -2.59 -20.90
CA ASN A 463 -10.11 -1.67 -21.80
C ASN A 463 -8.59 -1.67 -21.55
N VAL A 464 -8.18 -1.71 -20.28
CA VAL A 464 -6.79 -1.80 -19.84
C VAL A 464 -6.58 -3.12 -19.11
N LYS A 465 -5.68 -3.96 -19.63
CA LYS A 465 -5.32 -5.25 -19.01
C LYS A 465 -3.92 -5.69 -19.42
N ILE A 466 -3.36 -6.62 -18.66
CA ILE A 466 -2.07 -7.24 -18.98
C ILE A 466 -2.17 -8.00 -20.30
N GLN A 467 -1.17 -7.80 -21.15
CA GLN A 467 -1.01 -8.47 -22.44
C GLN A 467 0.38 -9.11 -22.52
N GLU A 468 0.52 -10.13 -23.36
CA GLU A 468 1.84 -10.65 -23.69
C GLU A 468 2.62 -9.58 -24.47
N PHE A 469 3.90 -9.41 -24.12
CA PHE A 469 4.78 -8.48 -24.82
C PHE A 469 5.80 -9.26 -25.62
N THR A 470 5.75 -9.13 -26.95
CA THR A 470 6.61 -9.89 -27.88
C THR A 470 7.58 -9.01 -28.67
N ASP A 471 7.47 -7.66 -28.53
CA ASP A 471 8.34 -6.72 -29.25
C ASP A 471 9.71 -6.56 -28.58
N PHE A 472 10.38 -7.71 -28.43
CA PHE A 472 11.77 -7.77 -27.98
C PHE A 472 12.53 -8.87 -28.71
N ARG A 473 13.87 -8.72 -28.79
CA ARG A 473 14.76 -9.71 -29.37
C ARG A 473 15.75 -10.21 -28.33
N GLN A 474 15.70 -11.49 -28.03
CA GLN A 474 16.67 -12.14 -27.16
C GLN A 474 18.06 -12.15 -27.79
N LEU A 475 19.08 -11.90 -26.99
CA LEU A 475 20.52 -12.00 -27.28
C LEU A 475 21.12 -13.09 -26.39
N LYS A 476 22.43 -13.36 -26.57
CA LYS A 476 23.12 -14.37 -25.76
C LYS A 476 23.20 -14.00 -24.27
N ASP A 477 23.39 -12.72 -23.95
CA ASP A 477 23.63 -12.16 -22.62
C ASP A 477 22.65 -11.05 -22.25
N GLY A 478 21.53 -10.96 -22.97
CA GLY A 478 20.54 -9.89 -22.76
C GLY A 478 19.40 -9.94 -23.77
N PHE A 479 18.80 -8.79 -24.00
CA PHE A 479 17.76 -8.59 -25.02
C PHE A 479 17.71 -7.12 -25.45
N THR A 480 17.11 -6.88 -26.60
CA THR A 480 16.78 -5.52 -27.06
C THR A 480 15.26 -5.42 -27.18
N LEU A 481 14.72 -4.25 -26.87
CA LEU A 481 13.29 -3.98 -26.98
C LEU A 481 13.06 -2.53 -27.37
N GLU A 482 11.86 -2.24 -27.84
CA GLU A 482 11.32 -0.90 -27.88
C GLU A 482 10.14 -0.82 -26.89
N ILE A 483 10.37 -0.13 -25.75
CA ILE A 483 9.32 0.04 -24.72
C ILE A 483 8.36 1.16 -25.15
N PRO A 484 7.05 0.88 -25.28
CA PRO A 484 6.08 1.90 -25.66
C PRO A 484 5.99 3.04 -24.64
N ALA A 485 5.42 4.15 -25.07
CA ALA A 485 5.00 5.22 -24.15
C ALA A 485 3.93 4.72 -23.17
N CYS A 486 3.79 5.38 -22.03
CA CYS A 486 2.78 5.10 -21.01
C CYS A 486 2.61 3.59 -20.77
N SER A 487 3.70 2.93 -20.35
CA SER A 487 3.72 1.47 -20.24
C SER A 487 4.49 0.97 -19.03
N VAL A 488 4.08 -0.20 -18.57
CA VAL A 488 4.76 -1.01 -17.56
C VAL A 488 5.06 -2.36 -18.16
N VAL A 489 6.31 -2.76 -18.21
CA VAL A 489 6.74 -4.05 -18.76
C VAL A 489 7.41 -4.88 -17.67
N LYS A 490 6.95 -6.11 -17.52
CA LYS A 490 7.57 -7.12 -16.65
C LYS A 490 8.28 -8.17 -17.49
N PHE A 491 9.52 -8.50 -17.13
CA PHE A 491 10.28 -9.59 -17.70
C PHE A 491 10.47 -10.71 -16.69
N THR A 492 10.32 -11.95 -17.15
CA THR A 492 10.73 -13.19 -16.47
C THR A 492 11.86 -13.81 -17.24
N ILE A 493 13.05 -13.96 -16.64
CA ILE A 493 14.28 -14.29 -17.31
C ILE A 493 14.94 -15.49 -16.65
N GLU A 494 15.18 -16.54 -17.41
CA GLU A 494 16.00 -17.71 -17.01
C GLU A 494 17.42 -17.56 -17.52
N VAL A 495 18.41 -17.69 -16.64
CA VAL A 495 19.84 -17.60 -16.94
C VAL A 495 20.58 -18.92 -16.75
#